data_0e96922084826329608bfe04f11d93a0
#
_entry.id   0e96922084826329608bfe04f11d93a0
#
_cell.length_a   1.000
_cell.length_b   1.000
_cell.length_c   1.000
_cell.angle_alpha   90.00
_cell.angle_beta   90.00
_cell.angle_gamma   90.00
#
_symmetry.space_group_name_H-M   'P 1'
#
loop_
_entity.id
_entity.type
_entity.pdbx_description
1 polymer ?
#
loop_
_entity_poly.entity_id
_entity_poly.type
_entity_poly.pdbx_seq_one_letter_code
_entity_poly.pdbx_strand_id
1 'polypeptide(L)'
;MTKTTTTDRTIPEAMIAAGKEYGLKCVATEDVVTGALTYKRLMLGARILGKKLMPLADIGKPVGVMLPNANGAVVTIFGLMSAGRVPAMINFTAGAANILAGCTAAQIKTIVTARSFIERGKLQPLVDKLSAEVSFVYLEDVRATVG
;
A
#
# COMPACT_ATOMS: atom_id res chain seq x y z
N MET A 1 5.05 -1.56 -38.41
CA MET A 1 3.76 -1.38 -37.74
C MET A 1 4.03 -1.13 -36.28
N THR A 2 3.94 0.12 -35.83
CA THR A 2 4.10 0.49 -34.46
C THR A 2 2.90 -0.03 -33.66
N LYS A 3 3.11 -1.02 -32.80
CA LYS A 3 2.11 -1.47 -31.86
C LYS A 3 1.82 -0.28 -30.94
N THR A 4 0.72 0.41 -31.15
CA THR A 4 0.23 1.41 -30.21
C THR A 4 -0.09 0.65 -28.93
N THR A 5 0.78 0.79 -27.95
CA THR A 5 0.52 0.25 -26.61
C THR A 5 -0.61 1.08 -26.03
N THR A 6 -1.83 0.57 -26.11
CA THR A 6 -2.97 1.21 -25.44
C THR A 6 -2.74 1.12 -23.93
N THR A 7 -2.60 2.27 -23.30
CA THR A 7 -2.47 2.41 -21.84
C THR A 7 -3.84 2.47 -21.17
N ASP A 8 -4.88 1.95 -21.81
CA ASP A 8 -6.27 2.01 -21.33
C ASP A 8 -6.59 0.93 -20.30
N ARG A 9 -5.65 0.65 -19.41
CA ARG A 9 -5.87 -0.29 -18.30
C ARG A 9 -5.29 0.24 -16.99
N THR A 10 -5.88 -0.16 -15.88
CA THR A 10 -5.39 0.17 -14.56
C THR A 10 -4.13 -0.61 -14.21
N ILE A 11 -3.38 -0.13 -13.22
CA ILE A 11 -2.19 -0.84 -12.72
C ILE A 11 -2.53 -2.24 -12.19
N PRO A 12 -3.62 -2.46 -11.43
CA PRO A 12 -4.03 -3.81 -11.06
C PRO A 12 -4.34 -4.73 -12.24
N GLU A 13 -4.98 -4.22 -13.29
CA GLU A 13 -5.23 -5.00 -14.52
C GLU A 13 -3.92 -5.38 -15.22
N ALA A 14 -2.95 -4.48 -15.24
CA ALA A 14 -1.61 -4.75 -15.78
C ALA A 14 -0.88 -5.83 -14.99
N MET A 15 -0.99 -5.82 -13.66
CA MET A 15 -0.43 -6.86 -12.78
C MET A 15 -1.06 -8.23 -13.07
N ILE A 16 -2.37 -8.29 -13.20
CA ILE A 16 -3.09 -9.52 -13.53
C ILE A 16 -2.66 -10.07 -14.89
N ALA A 17 -2.55 -9.18 -15.88
CA ALA A 17 -2.10 -9.56 -17.22
C ALA A 17 -0.66 -10.10 -17.20
N ALA A 18 0.24 -9.48 -16.47
CA ALA A 18 1.61 -9.96 -16.29
C ALA A 18 1.65 -11.34 -15.64
N GLY A 19 0.85 -11.57 -14.60
CA GLY A 19 0.75 -12.87 -13.94
C GLY A 19 0.23 -13.99 -14.87
N LYS A 20 -0.67 -13.64 -15.79
CA LYS A 20 -1.15 -14.59 -16.81
C LYS A 20 -0.09 -14.86 -17.87
N GLU A 21 0.67 -13.85 -18.28
CA GLU A 21 1.71 -13.95 -19.31
C GLU A 21 2.93 -14.71 -18.82
N TYR A 22 3.48 -14.33 -17.67
CA TYR A 22 4.71 -14.92 -17.12
C TYR A 22 4.48 -16.16 -16.26
N GLY A 23 3.26 -16.38 -15.82
CA GLY A 23 2.87 -17.50 -14.98
C GLY A 23 2.60 -17.10 -13.53
N LEU A 24 1.51 -17.59 -12.98
CA LEU A 24 1.06 -17.26 -11.62
C LEU A 24 2.02 -17.71 -10.51
N LYS A 25 2.87 -18.70 -10.80
CA LYS A 25 3.89 -19.20 -9.87
C LYS A 25 5.21 -18.45 -9.97
N CYS A 26 5.38 -17.59 -10.98
CA CYS A 26 6.58 -16.76 -11.10
C CYS A 26 6.63 -15.72 -9.96
N VAL A 27 7.85 -15.40 -9.55
CA VAL A 27 8.11 -14.39 -8.54
C VAL A 27 7.80 -13.00 -9.12
N ALA A 28 6.93 -12.26 -8.46
CA ALA A 28 6.59 -10.90 -8.82
C ALA A 28 7.46 -9.88 -8.11
N THR A 29 7.78 -10.14 -6.84
CA THR A 29 8.63 -9.28 -6.00
C THR A 29 9.29 -10.11 -4.91
N GLU A 30 10.37 -9.59 -4.34
CA GLU A 30 11.12 -10.25 -3.28
C GLU A 30 11.70 -9.22 -2.32
N ASP A 31 11.69 -9.54 -1.03
CA ASP A 31 12.37 -8.76 0.00
C ASP A 31 13.16 -9.66 0.95
N VAL A 32 14.07 -9.06 1.69
CA VAL A 32 14.98 -9.78 2.60
C VAL A 32 14.30 -10.33 3.87
N VAL A 33 13.09 -9.87 4.17
CA VAL A 33 12.36 -10.26 5.40
C VAL A 33 11.36 -11.38 5.11
N THR A 34 10.57 -11.23 4.06
CA THR A 34 9.47 -12.14 3.72
C THR A 34 9.76 -13.03 2.52
N GLY A 35 10.89 -12.79 1.84
CA GLY A 35 11.34 -13.58 0.69
C GLY A 35 10.53 -13.31 -0.57
N ALA A 36 10.43 -14.33 -1.41
CA ALA A 36 9.77 -14.25 -2.70
C ALA A 36 8.24 -14.25 -2.59
N LEU A 37 7.60 -13.37 -3.33
CA LEU A 37 6.15 -13.27 -3.47
C LEU A 37 5.77 -13.53 -4.94
N THR A 38 5.01 -14.61 -5.18
CA THR A 38 4.55 -14.95 -6.52
C THR A 38 3.38 -14.04 -6.95
N TYR A 39 3.13 -13.97 -8.26
CA TYR A 39 1.96 -13.25 -8.79
C TYR A 39 0.66 -13.73 -8.16
N LYS A 40 0.49 -15.04 -8.01
CA LYS A 40 -0.71 -15.63 -7.36
C LYS A 40 -0.90 -15.10 -5.94
N ARG A 41 0.16 -15.13 -5.13
CA ARG A 41 0.11 -14.67 -3.74
C ARG A 41 -0.07 -13.16 -3.63
N LEU A 42 0.57 -12.40 -4.52
CA LEU A 42 0.38 -10.95 -4.60
C LEU A 42 -1.08 -10.59 -4.93
N MET A 43 -1.64 -11.22 -5.95
CA MET A 43 -3.03 -10.98 -6.35
C MET A 43 -4.03 -11.34 -5.24
N LEU A 44 -3.82 -12.49 -4.59
CA LEU A 44 -4.67 -12.93 -3.47
C LEU A 44 -4.54 -11.96 -2.28
N GLY A 45 -3.31 -11.63 -1.89
CA GLY A 45 -3.03 -10.69 -0.79
C GLY A 45 -3.62 -9.30 -1.05
N ALA A 46 -3.44 -8.78 -2.27
CA ALA A 46 -4.01 -7.49 -2.67
C ALA A 46 -5.55 -7.50 -2.59
N ARG A 47 -6.19 -8.58 -3.03
CA ARG A 47 -7.66 -8.71 -2.96
C ARG A 47 -8.17 -8.76 -1.53
N ILE A 48 -7.54 -9.55 -0.68
CA ILE A 48 -7.94 -9.70 0.72
C ILE A 48 -7.71 -8.38 1.47
N LEU A 49 -6.51 -7.83 1.36
CA LEU A 49 -6.14 -6.59 2.03
C LEU A 49 -6.99 -5.41 1.51
N GLY A 50 -7.20 -5.31 0.20
CA GLY A 50 -8.02 -4.27 -0.41
C GLY A 50 -9.44 -4.23 0.17
N LYS A 51 -10.08 -5.37 0.36
CA LYS A 51 -11.40 -5.46 1.01
C LYS A 51 -11.38 -4.93 2.44
N LYS A 52 -10.31 -5.20 3.18
CA LYS A 52 -10.16 -4.74 4.57
C LYS A 52 -9.85 -3.24 4.66
N LEU A 53 -9.19 -2.69 3.67
CA LEU A 53 -8.83 -1.27 3.61
C LEU A 53 -9.93 -0.39 2.98
N MET A 54 -10.93 -0.96 2.33
CA MET A 54 -12.04 -0.21 1.70
C MET A 54 -12.70 0.83 2.63
N PRO A 55 -12.96 0.52 3.92
CA PRO A 55 -13.63 1.48 4.80
C PRO A 55 -12.80 2.71 5.16
N LEU A 56 -11.50 2.72 4.86
CA LEU A 56 -10.60 3.82 5.25
C LEU A 56 -10.83 5.12 4.45
N ALA A 57 -11.41 5.02 3.26
CA ALA A 57 -11.69 6.17 2.41
C ALA A 57 -12.77 5.83 1.37
N ASP A 58 -13.43 6.84 0.84
CA ASP A 58 -14.33 6.68 -0.29
C ASP A 58 -13.58 6.35 -1.58
N ILE A 59 -14.31 5.82 -2.58
CA ILE A 59 -13.75 5.53 -3.91
C ILE A 59 -13.09 6.79 -4.49
N GLY A 60 -11.90 6.64 -5.05
CA GLY A 60 -11.12 7.73 -5.64
C GLY A 60 -10.39 8.61 -4.62
N LYS A 61 -10.56 8.38 -3.33
CA LYS A 61 -9.89 9.16 -2.28
C LYS A 61 -8.57 8.52 -1.85
N PRO A 62 -7.60 9.35 -1.39
CA PRO A 62 -6.30 8.86 -0.99
C PRO A 62 -6.31 8.18 0.38
N VAL A 63 -5.46 7.19 0.50
CA VAL A 63 -5.05 6.57 1.77
C VAL A 63 -3.53 6.65 1.84
N GLY A 64 -3.01 7.23 2.91
CA GLY A 64 -1.56 7.32 3.11
C GLY A 64 -0.95 5.94 3.32
N VAL A 65 0.23 5.75 2.75
CA VAL A 65 1.02 4.51 2.91
C VAL A 65 2.39 4.89 3.43
N MET A 66 2.69 4.52 4.67
CA MET A 66 3.98 4.76 5.32
C MET A 66 4.60 3.41 5.70
N LEU A 67 5.23 2.79 4.73
CA LEU A 67 5.81 1.45 4.82
C LEU A 67 7.22 1.43 4.20
N PRO A 68 8.08 0.49 4.61
CA PRO A 68 9.37 0.31 3.99
C PRO A 68 9.23 -0.34 2.60
N ASN A 69 10.32 -0.33 1.83
CA ASN A 69 10.40 -1.05 0.55
C ASN A 69 10.41 -2.56 0.80
N ALA A 70 9.24 -3.15 0.90
CA ALA A 70 9.03 -4.56 1.20
C ALA A 70 7.75 -5.07 0.55
N ASN A 71 7.55 -6.39 0.53
CA ASN A 71 6.35 -7.02 -0.04
C ASN A 71 5.05 -6.47 0.56
N GLY A 72 5.05 -6.13 1.85
CA GLY A 72 3.90 -5.53 2.51
C GLY A 72 3.45 -4.20 1.89
N ALA A 73 4.40 -3.36 1.46
CA ALA A 73 4.09 -2.13 0.74
C ALA A 73 3.48 -2.42 -0.64
N VAL A 74 4.05 -3.37 -1.37
CA VAL A 74 3.54 -3.79 -2.70
C VAL A 74 2.12 -4.30 -2.61
N VAL A 75 1.84 -5.20 -1.67
CA VAL A 75 0.48 -5.75 -1.44
C VAL A 75 -0.50 -4.65 -1.04
N THR A 76 -0.08 -3.71 -0.20
CA THR A 76 -0.91 -2.58 0.24
C THR A 76 -1.26 -1.66 -0.92
N ILE A 77 -0.28 -1.29 -1.74
CA ILE A 77 -0.49 -0.42 -2.92
C ILE A 77 -1.47 -1.08 -3.90
N PHE A 78 -1.23 -2.32 -4.30
CA PHE A 78 -2.13 -3.04 -5.19
C PHE A 78 -3.49 -3.30 -4.57
N GLY A 79 -3.55 -3.55 -3.27
CA GLY A 79 -4.80 -3.71 -2.52
C GLY A 79 -5.67 -2.45 -2.57
N LEU A 80 -5.09 -1.30 -2.27
CA LEU A 80 -5.79 0.00 -2.33
C LEU A 80 -6.25 0.32 -3.74
N MET A 81 -5.38 0.16 -4.75
CA MET A 81 -5.74 0.40 -6.14
C MET A 81 -6.86 -0.53 -6.62
N SER A 82 -6.80 -1.82 -6.26
CA SER A 82 -7.84 -2.80 -6.60
C SER A 82 -9.19 -2.48 -5.95
N ALA A 83 -9.16 -1.81 -4.81
CA ALA A 83 -10.35 -1.35 -4.09
C ALA A 83 -10.83 0.06 -4.54
N GLY A 84 -10.23 0.64 -5.57
CA GLY A 84 -10.57 1.96 -6.09
C GLY A 84 -10.10 3.13 -5.21
N ARG A 85 -9.12 2.90 -4.34
CA ARG A 85 -8.51 3.95 -3.50
C ARG A 85 -7.16 4.34 -4.06
N VAL A 86 -6.72 5.56 -3.76
CA VAL A 86 -5.44 6.08 -4.26
C VAL A 86 -4.38 5.91 -3.17
N PRO A 87 -3.36 5.06 -3.37
CA PRO A 87 -2.27 4.97 -2.42
C PRO A 87 -1.41 6.24 -2.50
N ALA A 88 -1.33 6.97 -1.39
CA ALA A 88 -0.52 8.17 -1.26
C ALA A 88 0.73 7.84 -0.44
N MET A 89 1.88 7.75 -1.10
CA MET A 89 3.14 7.36 -0.47
C MET A 89 3.64 8.48 0.44
N ILE A 90 3.88 8.16 1.71
CA ILE A 90 4.37 9.08 2.72
C ILE A 90 5.89 8.95 2.85
N ASN A 91 6.60 10.04 2.59
CA ASN A 91 8.03 10.12 2.87
C ASN A 91 8.26 10.39 4.37
N PHE A 92 8.51 9.34 5.13
CA PHE A 92 8.69 9.41 6.58
C PHE A 92 9.96 10.16 7.03
N THR A 93 10.84 10.52 6.10
CA THR A 93 12.05 11.32 6.39
C THR A 93 11.84 12.82 6.22
N ALA A 94 10.68 13.25 5.72
CA ALA A 94 10.39 14.64 5.41
C ALA A 94 10.11 15.53 6.65
N GLY A 95 9.92 14.91 7.81
CA GLY A 95 9.54 15.58 9.06
C GLY A 95 8.03 15.80 9.20
N ALA A 96 7.57 15.84 10.45
CA ALA A 96 6.14 15.85 10.78
C ALA A 96 5.39 17.03 10.12
N ALA A 97 5.92 18.23 10.15
CA ALA A 97 5.28 19.42 9.58
C ALA A 97 5.04 19.29 8.09
N ASN A 98 6.04 18.81 7.34
CA ASN A 98 5.91 18.61 5.89
C ASN A 98 4.93 17.48 5.55
N ILE A 99 4.95 16.40 6.32
CA ILE A 99 4.02 15.29 6.14
C ILE A 99 2.58 15.78 6.40
N LEU A 100 2.33 16.49 7.47
CA LEU A 100 1.01 17.04 7.79
C LEU A 100 0.51 18.02 6.73
N ALA A 101 1.39 18.89 6.24
CA ALA A 101 1.06 19.80 5.14
C ALA A 101 0.65 19.03 3.87
N GLY A 102 1.40 17.97 3.54
CA GLY A 102 1.08 17.08 2.41
C GLY A 102 -0.23 16.34 2.61
N CYS A 103 -0.49 15.82 3.81
CA CYS A 103 -1.76 15.16 4.14
C CYS A 103 -2.95 16.11 4.03
N THR A 104 -2.81 17.35 4.50
CA THR A 104 -3.85 18.38 4.37
C THR A 104 -4.12 18.71 2.91
N ALA A 105 -3.08 18.95 2.13
CA ALA A 105 -3.20 19.29 0.71
C ALA A 105 -3.84 18.17 -0.11
N ALA A 106 -3.47 16.92 0.16
CA ALA A 106 -3.98 15.74 -0.53
C ALA A 106 -5.29 15.18 0.09
N GLN A 107 -5.77 15.77 1.19
CA GLN A 107 -6.94 15.28 1.94
C GLN A 107 -6.77 13.84 2.47
N ILE A 108 -5.57 13.50 2.89
CA ILE A 108 -5.27 12.21 3.53
C ILE A 108 -5.72 12.27 4.99
N LYS A 109 -6.61 11.37 5.38
CA LYS A 109 -7.14 11.27 6.76
C LYS A 109 -6.60 10.07 7.52
N THR A 110 -6.15 9.05 6.79
CA THR A 110 -5.69 7.78 7.35
C THR A 110 -4.40 7.35 6.68
N ILE A 111 -3.46 6.88 7.48
CA ILE A 111 -2.18 6.33 7.03
C ILE A 111 -2.10 4.86 7.44
N VAL A 112 -1.82 3.99 6.47
CA VAL A 112 -1.52 2.59 6.70
C VAL A 112 -0.02 2.44 6.95
N THR A 113 0.33 1.76 8.02
CA THR A 113 1.71 1.48 8.41
C THR A 113 1.83 0.09 9.04
N ALA A 114 2.99 -0.24 9.58
CA ALA A 114 3.24 -1.50 10.29
C ALA A 114 3.99 -1.21 11.60
N ARG A 115 3.61 -1.88 12.70
CA ARG A 115 4.27 -1.73 14.01
C ARG A 115 5.75 -2.09 13.95
N SER A 116 6.07 -3.19 13.29
CA SER A 116 7.46 -3.61 13.10
C SER A 116 8.32 -2.56 12.39
N PHE A 117 7.72 -1.83 11.44
CA PHE A 117 8.39 -0.75 10.74
C PHE A 117 8.61 0.46 11.65
N ILE A 118 7.60 0.86 12.41
CA ILE A 118 7.70 1.97 13.36
C ILE A 118 8.77 1.70 14.43
N GLU A 119 8.80 0.48 14.97
CA GLU A 119 9.79 0.06 15.97
C GLU A 119 11.21 0.06 15.41
N ARG A 120 11.43 -0.60 14.29
CA ARG A 120 12.76 -0.69 13.64
C ARG A 120 13.29 0.66 13.21
N GLY A 121 12.42 1.51 12.68
CA GLY A 121 12.77 2.86 12.23
C GLY A 121 12.82 3.90 13.34
N LYS A 122 12.47 3.53 14.57
CA LYS A 122 12.33 4.46 15.72
C LYS A 122 11.43 5.64 15.40
N LEU A 123 10.31 5.37 14.70
CA LEU A 123 9.40 6.36 14.15
C LEU A 123 8.24 6.72 15.11
N GLN A 124 8.20 6.17 16.31
CA GLN A 124 7.11 6.45 17.26
C GLN A 124 6.93 7.95 17.55
N PRO A 125 8.00 8.76 17.75
CA PRO A 125 7.83 10.21 17.92
C PRO A 125 7.17 10.90 16.72
N LEU A 126 7.46 10.43 15.50
CA LEU A 126 6.81 10.92 14.28
C LEU A 126 5.33 10.55 14.26
N VAL A 127 5.00 9.29 14.54
CA VAL A 127 3.61 8.81 14.63
C VAL A 127 2.82 9.61 15.66
N ASP A 128 3.38 9.86 16.82
CA ASP A 128 2.73 10.63 17.88
C ASP A 128 2.38 12.05 17.44
N LYS A 129 3.28 12.72 16.71
CA LYS A 129 3.02 14.04 16.14
C LYS A 129 1.97 14.03 15.05
N LEU A 130 2.00 13.04 14.17
CA LEU A 130 1.05 12.91 13.06
C LEU A 130 -0.35 12.53 13.55
N SER A 131 -0.45 11.78 14.64
CA SER A 131 -1.71 11.30 15.22
C SER A 131 -2.63 12.42 15.73
N ALA A 132 -2.13 13.65 15.86
CA ALA A 132 -2.95 14.81 16.16
C ALA A 132 -3.96 15.15 15.04
N GLU A 133 -3.64 14.84 13.80
CA GLU A 133 -4.45 15.22 12.62
C GLU A 133 -4.83 14.05 11.72
N VAL A 134 -4.11 12.93 11.76
CA VAL A 134 -4.40 11.74 10.94
C VAL A 134 -4.52 10.50 11.80
N SER A 135 -5.30 9.53 11.33
CA SER A 135 -5.44 8.22 11.97
C SER A 135 -4.45 7.22 11.38
N PHE A 136 -3.97 6.30 12.20
CA PHE A 136 -3.11 5.21 11.77
C PHE A 136 -3.84 3.87 11.77
N VAL A 137 -3.61 3.07 10.74
CA VAL A 137 -4.04 1.68 10.65
C VAL A 137 -2.81 0.80 10.49
N TYR A 138 -2.68 -0.19 11.34
CA TYR A 138 -1.55 -1.10 11.34
C TYR A 138 -1.88 -2.40 10.61
N LEU A 139 -0.99 -2.82 9.72
CA LEU A 139 -1.18 -4.05 8.94
C LEU A 139 -1.33 -5.29 9.82
N GLU A 140 -0.67 -5.31 10.96
CA GLU A 140 -0.78 -6.42 11.93
C GLU A 140 -2.22 -6.55 12.46
N ASP A 141 -2.89 -5.44 12.75
CA ASP A 141 -4.28 -5.44 13.20
C ASP A 141 -5.23 -5.88 12.08
N VAL A 142 -4.98 -5.41 10.85
CA VAL A 142 -5.76 -5.83 9.68
C VAL A 142 -5.63 -7.34 9.45
N ARG A 143 -4.41 -7.87 9.55
CA ARG A 143 -4.17 -9.33 9.42
C ARG A 143 -4.91 -10.15 10.47
N ALA A 144 -4.97 -9.66 11.71
CA ALA A 144 -5.68 -10.34 12.78
C ALA A 144 -7.20 -10.49 12.50
N THR A 145 -7.76 -9.69 11.59
CA THR A 145 -9.17 -9.78 11.18
C THR A 145 -9.42 -10.70 9.99
N VAL A 146 -8.35 -11.26 9.41
CA VAL A 146 -8.46 -12.23 8.30
C VAL A 146 -8.61 -13.62 8.92
N GLY A 147 -9.80 -14.14 8.85
CA GLY A 147 -10.09 -15.51 9.28
C GLY A 147 -9.70 -16.55 8.24
#